data_dc59e793e289fe334e0d1da816ef8109
#
_entry.id   dc59e793e289fe334e0d1da816ef8109
#
_cell.length_a   1.000
_cell.length_b   1.000
_cell.length_c   1.000
_cell.angle_alpha   90.00
_cell.angle_beta   90.00
_cell.angle_gamma   90.00
#
_symmetry.space_group_name_H-M   'P 1'
#
loop_
_entity.id
_entity.type
_entity.pdbx_description
1 polymer ?
#
loop_
_entity_poly.entity_id
_entity_poly.type
_entity_poly.pdbx_seq_one_letter_code
_entity_poly.pdbx_strand_id
1 'polypeptide(L)'
;MRLDKYLAETAQCTRSEAKTMLAKGRVQVNGAVCKKGDTQLKDTDTVAVDGAPLRYQKFVYLMLNKPEGVVSASTDKRDTTVVDLVGDAYPRRELFPAGRLDKTSTGFVLLTDDGGFAHDILSPRRHVSKTYTV
;
A
#
# COMPACT_ATOMS: atom_id res chain seq x y z
N MET A 1 18.23 -1.83 3.22
CA MET A 1 17.43 -1.87 1.98
C MET A 1 18.12 -1.05 0.91
N ARG A 2 18.13 -1.50 -0.33
CA ARG A 2 18.68 -0.74 -1.45
C ARG A 2 17.80 0.48 -1.75
N LEU A 3 18.43 1.56 -2.16
CA LEU A 3 17.72 2.81 -2.47
C LEU A 3 16.68 2.65 -3.59
N ASP A 4 17.02 1.89 -4.67
CA ASP A 4 16.08 1.66 -5.76
C ASP A 4 14.82 0.89 -5.31
N LYS A 5 14.99 -0.09 -4.44
CA LYS A 5 13.86 -0.82 -3.84
C LYS A 5 13.03 0.08 -2.93
N TYR A 6 13.69 0.88 -2.11
CA TYR A 6 13.02 1.85 -1.22
C TYR A 6 12.16 2.83 -2.02
N LEU A 7 12.69 3.36 -3.12
CA LEU A 7 11.95 4.28 -4.00
C LEU A 7 10.75 3.59 -4.64
N ALA A 8 10.92 2.37 -5.14
CA ALA A 8 9.81 1.64 -5.76
C ALA A 8 8.67 1.41 -4.76
N GLU A 9 8.97 1.07 -3.52
CA GLU A 9 7.96 0.79 -2.50
C GLU A 9 7.33 2.06 -1.93
N THR A 10 8.10 3.11 -1.69
CA THR A 10 7.60 4.35 -1.06
C THR A 10 6.98 5.31 -2.04
N ALA A 11 7.52 5.44 -3.25
CA ALA A 11 6.98 6.31 -4.30
C ALA A 11 5.99 5.58 -5.21
N GLN A 12 5.69 4.30 -4.93
CA GLN A 12 4.75 3.48 -5.70
C GLN A 12 5.07 3.49 -7.20
N CYS A 13 6.34 3.33 -7.54
CA CYS A 13 6.82 3.32 -8.93
C CYS A 13 7.53 2.02 -9.28
N THR A 14 7.78 1.83 -10.57
CA THR A 14 8.58 0.69 -11.03
C THR A 14 10.06 0.93 -10.75
N ARG A 15 10.87 -0.14 -10.81
CA ARG A 15 12.33 0.00 -10.70
C ARG A 15 12.93 0.83 -11.82
N SER A 16 12.37 0.73 -13.04
CA SER A 16 12.79 1.55 -14.18
C SER A 16 12.52 3.03 -13.94
N GLU A 17 11.36 3.36 -13.41
CA GLU A 17 11.02 4.73 -13.04
C GLU A 17 11.93 5.25 -11.93
N ALA A 18 12.24 4.42 -10.93
CA ALA A 18 13.17 4.77 -9.86
C ALA A 18 14.58 5.06 -10.42
N LYS A 19 15.07 4.25 -11.35
CA LYS A 19 16.36 4.48 -12.02
C LYS A 19 16.37 5.80 -12.78
N THR A 20 15.28 6.14 -13.45
CA THR A 20 15.13 7.41 -14.17
C THR A 20 15.17 8.60 -13.19
N MET A 21 14.48 8.53 -12.08
CA MET A 21 14.52 9.57 -11.04
C MET A 21 15.93 9.77 -10.48
N LEU A 22 16.64 8.68 -10.23
CA LEU A 22 18.03 8.71 -9.75
C LEU A 22 18.96 9.35 -10.78
N ALA A 23 18.86 8.95 -12.03
CA ALA A 23 19.69 9.48 -13.12
C ALA A 23 19.49 10.98 -13.33
N LYS A 24 18.27 11.47 -13.14
CA LYS A 24 17.93 12.90 -13.26
C LYS A 24 18.32 13.74 -12.04
N GLY A 25 18.89 13.14 -11.00
CA GLY A 25 19.29 13.85 -9.79
C GLY A 25 18.14 14.32 -8.93
N ARG A 26 16.98 13.70 -9.06
CA ARG A 26 15.76 14.07 -8.29
C ARG A 26 15.75 13.50 -6.88
N VAL A 27 16.62 12.54 -6.58
CA VAL A 27 16.64 11.81 -5.31
C VAL A 27 17.76 12.32 -4.42
N GLN A 28 17.43 12.60 -3.17
CA GLN A 28 18.38 13.02 -2.14
C GLN A 28 18.36 12.02 -0.99
N VAL A 29 19.55 11.69 -0.49
CA VAL A 29 19.73 10.91 0.73
C VAL A 29 20.46 11.79 1.73
N ASN A 30 19.83 12.03 2.89
CA ASN A 30 20.36 12.94 3.90
C ASN A 30 20.73 14.32 3.35
N GLY A 31 19.92 14.84 2.42
CA GLY A 31 20.11 16.16 1.82
C GLY A 31 21.07 16.23 0.64
N ALA A 32 21.74 15.14 0.29
CA ALA A 32 22.69 15.08 -0.83
C ALA A 32 22.13 14.26 -1.98
N VAL A 33 22.29 14.77 -3.20
CA VAL A 33 21.85 14.05 -4.41
C VAL A 33 22.57 12.71 -4.52
N CYS A 34 21.78 11.64 -4.69
CA CYS A 34 22.30 10.28 -4.86
C CYS A 34 21.75 9.72 -6.18
N LYS A 35 22.64 9.25 -7.04
CA LYS A 35 22.29 8.68 -8.35
C LYS A 35 22.47 7.17 -8.43
N LYS A 36 22.97 6.55 -7.35
CA LYS A 36 23.26 5.11 -7.30
C LYS A 36 22.12 4.34 -6.63
N GLY A 37 21.36 3.59 -7.43
CA GLY A 37 20.23 2.82 -6.92
C GLY A 37 20.61 1.65 -6.01
N ASP A 38 21.84 1.17 -6.09
CA ASP A 38 22.37 0.08 -5.26
C ASP A 38 22.88 0.56 -3.89
N THR A 39 22.77 1.85 -3.60
CA THR A 39 23.13 2.42 -2.31
C THR A 39 22.35 1.74 -1.19
N GLN A 40 23.05 1.24 -0.18
CA GLN A 40 22.41 0.63 1.00
C GLN A 40 21.98 1.73 1.98
N LEU A 41 20.70 1.77 2.29
CA LEU A 41 20.13 2.71 3.25
C LEU A 41 20.20 2.14 4.65
N LYS A 42 20.54 3.00 5.61
CA LYS A 42 20.44 2.73 7.05
C LYS A 42 19.07 3.18 7.54
N ASP A 43 18.61 2.63 8.67
CA ASP A 43 17.31 2.98 9.26
C ASP A 43 17.20 4.48 9.59
N THR A 44 18.34 5.14 9.85
CA THR A 44 18.40 6.56 10.16
C THR A 44 18.50 7.47 8.93
N ASP A 45 18.67 6.90 7.73
CA ASP A 45 18.77 7.68 6.49
C ASP A 45 17.41 8.25 6.09
N THR A 46 17.41 9.52 5.65
CA THR A 46 16.23 10.17 5.11
C THR A 46 16.35 10.27 3.60
N VAL A 47 15.26 9.95 2.90
CA VAL A 47 15.19 10.00 1.44
C VAL A 47 14.13 11.01 1.03
N ALA A 48 14.47 11.86 0.05
CA ALA A 48 13.54 12.81 -0.52
C ALA A 48 13.58 12.74 -2.04
N VAL A 49 12.45 13.01 -2.68
CA VAL A 49 12.33 13.15 -4.13
C VAL A 49 11.78 14.55 -4.41
N ASP A 50 12.49 15.31 -5.26
CA ASP A 50 12.14 16.70 -5.58
C ASP A 50 11.93 17.57 -4.33
N GLY A 51 12.72 17.30 -3.28
CA GLY A 51 12.65 18.03 -2.03
C GLY A 51 11.56 17.56 -1.06
N ALA A 52 10.71 16.63 -1.46
CA ALA A 52 9.65 16.07 -0.61
C ALA A 52 10.14 14.80 0.09
N PRO A 53 10.18 14.78 1.43
CA PRO A 53 10.63 13.59 2.15
C PRO A 53 9.68 12.42 1.97
N LEU A 54 10.25 11.21 1.79
CA LEU A 54 9.51 9.97 1.73
C LEU A 54 9.52 9.27 3.08
N ARG A 55 8.42 8.60 3.41
CA ARG A 55 8.33 7.74 4.58
C ARG A 55 8.05 6.32 4.17
N TYR A 56 8.87 5.38 4.62
CA TYR A 56 8.62 3.97 4.41
C TYR A 56 7.44 3.52 5.30
N GLN A 57 6.42 2.97 4.67
CA GLN A 57 5.33 2.29 5.34
C GLN A 57 5.49 0.79 5.12
N LYS A 58 5.74 0.05 6.21
CA LYS A 58 5.82 -1.42 6.13
C LYS A 58 4.49 -2.00 5.67
N PHE A 59 3.39 -1.52 6.23
CA PHE A 59 2.03 -1.94 5.88
C PHE A 59 1.14 -0.75 5.59
N VAL A 60 0.11 -0.99 4.79
CA VAL A 60 -0.91 -0.02 4.45
C VAL A 60 -2.24 -0.45 5.06
N TYR A 61 -2.98 0.51 5.60
CA TYR A 61 -4.33 0.31 6.15
C TYR A 61 -5.25 1.37 5.55
N LEU A 62 -6.27 0.92 4.82
CA LEU A 62 -7.20 1.83 4.14
C LEU A 62 -8.62 1.57 4.62
N MET A 63 -9.33 2.63 4.93
CA MET A 63 -10.76 2.60 5.19
C MET A 63 -11.50 2.91 3.89
N LEU A 64 -12.23 1.93 3.36
CA LEU A 64 -13.03 2.11 2.16
C LEU A 64 -14.50 2.17 2.53
N ASN A 65 -15.22 3.17 2.05
CA ASN A 65 -16.67 3.15 2.02
C ASN A 65 -17.11 2.44 0.74
N LYS A 66 -17.35 1.13 0.86
CA LYS A 66 -17.63 0.28 -0.29
C LYS A 66 -18.95 0.68 -0.95
N PRO A 67 -18.96 0.96 -2.27
CA PRO A 67 -20.19 1.16 -3.01
C PRO A 67 -20.90 -0.17 -3.30
N GLU A 68 -22.17 -0.09 -3.64
CA GLU A 68 -22.95 -1.22 -4.14
C GLU A 68 -22.37 -1.70 -5.47
N GLY A 69 -22.44 -2.99 -5.72
CA GLY A 69 -22.02 -3.59 -6.99
C GLY A 69 -20.57 -4.02 -7.07
N VAL A 70 -19.81 -3.79 -6.01
CA VAL A 70 -18.39 -4.14 -5.90
C VAL A 70 -18.22 -5.30 -4.93
N VAL A 71 -17.38 -6.28 -5.28
CA VAL A 71 -17.17 -7.47 -4.45
C VAL A 71 -15.97 -7.28 -3.49
N SER A 72 -16.09 -7.84 -2.29
CA SER A 72 -15.04 -7.83 -1.27
C SER A 72 -14.03 -8.95 -1.53
N ALA A 73 -13.18 -8.73 -2.51
CA ALA A 73 -12.13 -9.67 -2.91
C ALA A 73 -10.90 -8.90 -3.39
N SER A 74 -9.78 -9.59 -3.48
CA SER A 74 -8.55 -9.01 -4.07
C SER A 74 -8.62 -9.04 -5.60
N THR A 75 -9.16 -10.12 -6.15
CA THR A 75 -9.34 -10.29 -7.59
C THR A 75 -10.67 -10.99 -7.87
N ASP A 76 -11.26 -10.70 -9.02
CA ASP A 76 -12.46 -11.36 -9.50
C ASP A 76 -12.47 -11.32 -11.02
N LYS A 77 -12.93 -12.40 -11.65
CA LYS A 77 -12.90 -12.51 -13.11
C LYS A 77 -13.99 -11.68 -13.79
N ARG A 78 -15.06 -11.36 -13.07
CA ARG A 78 -16.27 -10.71 -13.64
C ARG A 78 -16.54 -9.35 -13.05
N ASP A 79 -16.37 -9.23 -11.74
CA ASP A 79 -16.79 -8.05 -10.98
C ASP A 79 -15.62 -7.18 -10.61
N THR A 80 -15.87 -5.88 -10.52
CA THR A 80 -14.93 -4.94 -9.90
C THR A 80 -14.81 -5.25 -8.42
N THR A 81 -13.58 -5.32 -7.93
CA THR A 81 -13.31 -5.59 -6.51
C THR A 81 -13.05 -4.32 -5.73
N VAL A 82 -13.10 -4.41 -4.40
CA VAL A 82 -12.72 -3.31 -3.51
C VAL A 82 -11.26 -2.89 -3.73
N VAL A 83 -10.38 -3.82 -4.07
CA VAL A 83 -8.97 -3.52 -4.35
C VAL A 83 -8.81 -2.78 -5.68
N ASP A 84 -9.61 -3.10 -6.69
CA ASP A 84 -9.59 -2.39 -7.98
C ASP A 84 -9.86 -0.89 -7.80
N LEU A 85 -10.69 -0.50 -6.84
CA LEU A 85 -11.04 0.91 -6.60
C LEU A 85 -9.86 1.74 -6.12
N VAL A 86 -8.86 1.12 -5.48
CA VAL A 86 -7.72 1.82 -4.89
C VAL A 86 -6.38 1.42 -5.52
N GLY A 87 -6.39 0.46 -6.44
CA GLY A 87 -5.17 -0.14 -6.98
C GLY A 87 -4.23 0.84 -7.66
N ASP A 88 -4.77 1.85 -8.33
CA ASP A 88 -3.97 2.86 -9.03
C ASP A 88 -3.15 3.72 -8.05
N ALA A 89 -3.64 3.91 -6.83
CA ALA A 89 -2.92 4.65 -5.79
C ALA A 89 -1.84 3.80 -5.10
N TYR A 90 -1.95 2.48 -5.18
CA TYR A 90 -1.05 1.55 -4.50
C TYR A 90 -0.62 0.40 -5.41
N PRO A 91 -0.01 0.70 -6.59
CA PRO A 91 0.25 -0.33 -7.61
C PRO A 91 1.28 -1.38 -7.21
N ARG A 92 2.07 -1.12 -6.16
CA ARG A 92 3.13 -2.03 -5.68
C ARG A 92 2.74 -2.75 -4.40
N ARG A 93 1.50 -2.62 -3.96
CA ARG A 93 1.00 -3.26 -2.74
C ARG A 93 0.02 -4.39 -3.08
N GLU A 94 0.15 -5.50 -2.41
CA GLU A 94 -0.77 -6.64 -2.53
C GLU A 94 -1.87 -6.50 -1.48
N LEU A 95 -2.80 -5.58 -1.70
CA LEU A 95 -3.90 -5.31 -0.79
C LEU A 95 -4.97 -6.41 -0.85
N PHE A 96 -5.61 -6.63 0.27
CA PHE A 96 -6.76 -7.52 0.37
C PHE A 96 -7.75 -6.96 1.41
N PRO A 97 -9.05 -7.32 1.30
CA PRO A 97 -10.02 -6.89 2.30
C PRO A 97 -9.88 -7.71 3.59
N ALA A 98 -9.81 -7.02 4.72
CA ALA A 98 -9.86 -7.63 6.05
C ALA A 98 -11.30 -7.60 6.55
N GLY A 99 -12.09 -8.54 6.10
CA GLY A 99 -13.53 -8.60 6.27
C GLY A 99 -14.26 -8.44 4.95
N ARG A 100 -15.51 -8.83 4.92
CA ARG A 100 -16.28 -8.89 3.69
C ARG A 100 -17.69 -8.35 3.89
N LEU A 101 -18.14 -7.53 2.95
CA LEU A 101 -19.54 -7.18 2.78
C LEU A 101 -20.02 -7.80 1.48
N ASP A 102 -21.32 -8.10 1.39
CA ASP A 102 -21.93 -8.61 0.18
C ASP A 102 -21.80 -7.59 -0.96
N LYS A 103 -21.84 -8.09 -2.20
CA LYS A 103 -21.78 -7.24 -3.40
C LYS A 103 -22.80 -6.10 -3.37
N THR A 104 -24.00 -6.38 -2.88
CA THR A 104 -25.12 -5.42 -2.81
C THR A 104 -25.06 -4.52 -1.58
N SER A 105 -24.20 -4.82 -0.62
CA SER A 105 -24.07 -4.03 0.60
C SER A 105 -23.13 -2.86 0.41
N THR A 106 -23.37 -1.78 1.17
CA THR A 106 -22.50 -0.61 1.23
C THR A 106 -21.93 -0.47 2.64
N GLY A 107 -20.81 0.22 2.78
CA GLY A 107 -20.24 0.54 4.08
C GLY A 107 -18.76 0.27 4.18
N PHE A 108 -18.28 0.23 5.41
CA PHE A 108 -16.86 0.14 5.74
C PHE A 108 -16.27 -1.22 5.37
N VAL A 109 -15.17 -1.17 4.63
CA VAL A 109 -14.29 -2.32 4.39
C VAL A 109 -12.85 -1.86 4.64
N LEU A 110 -12.12 -2.60 5.46
CA LEU A 110 -10.70 -2.36 5.69
C LEU A 110 -9.88 -3.10 4.63
N LEU A 111 -9.02 -2.38 3.94
CA LEU A 111 -8.04 -2.94 3.01
C LEU A 111 -6.66 -2.82 3.61
N THR A 112 -5.87 -3.87 3.51
CA THR A 112 -4.51 -3.88 4.05
C THR A 112 -3.65 -4.93 3.34
N ASP A 113 -2.35 -4.83 3.48
CA ASP A 113 -1.38 -5.86 3.12
C ASP A 113 -0.74 -6.51 4.35
N ASP A 114 -1.26 -6.21 5.54
CA ASP A 114 -0.80 -6.77 6.82
C ASP A 114 -1.58 -8.04 7.16
N GLY A 115 -1.05 -9.19 6.72
CA GLY A 115 -1.68 -10.48 6.96
C GLY A 115 -1.80 -10.85 8.44
N GLY A 116 -0.81 -10.50 9.25
CA GLY A 116 -0.83 -10.77 10.69
C GLY A 116 -1.94 -10.00 11.40
N PHE A 117 -2.06 -8.71 11.10
CA PHE A 117 -3.13 -7.87 11.65
C PHE A 117 -4.52 -8.37 11.21
N ALA A 118 -4.68 -8.69 9.92
CA ALA A 118 -5.95 -9.21 9.41
C ALA A 118 -6.33 -10.53 10.09
N HIS A 119 -5.37 -11.44 10.26
CA HIS A 119 -5.59 -12.68 10.97
C HIS A 119 -6.07 -12.43 12.40
N ASP A 120 -5.43 -11.51 13.11
CA ASP A 120 -5.77 -11.20 14.50
C ASP A 120 -7.19 -10.67 14.65
N ILE A 121 -7.66 -9.79 13.75
CA ILE A 121 -9.00 -9.22 13.84
C ILE A 121 -10.10 -10.11 13.27
N LEU A 122 -9.77 -11.04 12.38
CA LEU A 122 -10.74 -11.94 11.75
C LEU A 122 -10.83 -13.31 12.42
N SER A 123 -9.81 -13.69 13.18
CA SER A 123 -9.77 -15.00 13.82
C SER A 123 -10.88 -15.15 14.87
N PRO A 124 -11.69 -16.24 14.83
CA PRO A 124 -12.71 -16.49 15.87
C PRO A 124 -12.12 -16.60 17.28
N ARG A 125 -10.86 -16.99 17.40
CA ARG A 125 -10.17 -17.13 18.70
C ARG A 125 -9.90 -15.79 19.37
N ARG A 126 -9.81 -14.70 18.62
CA ARG A 126 -9.55 -13.35 19.14
C ARG A 126 -10.81 -12.61 19.55
N HIS A 127 -11.98 -13.09 19.13
CA HIS A 127 -13.29 -12.52 19.47
C HIS A 127 -13.41 -11.01 19.24
N VAL A 128 -12.79 -10.49 18.16
CA VAL A 128 -12.91 -9.09 17.82
C VAL A 128 -14.31 -8.82 17.29
N SER A 129 -15.04 -7.93 17.96
CA SER A 129 -16.42 -7.62 17.61
C SER A 129 -16.54 -6.80 16.34
N LYS A 130 -17.59 -7.10 15.55
CA LYS A 130 -18.00 -6.28 14.41
C LYS A 130 -19.44 -5.81 14.66
N THR A 131 -19.66 -4.52 14.47
CA THR A 131 -20.98 -3.93 14.65
C THR A 131 -21.55 -3.47 13.32
N TYR A 132 -22.77 -3.87 13.04
CA TYR A 132 -23.50 -3.48 11.82
C TYR A 132 -24.74 -2.69 12.22
N THR A 133 -24.96 -1.58 11.51
CA THR A 133 -26.17 -0.80 11.63
C THR A 133 -27.05 -1.08 10.41
N VAL A 134 -28.27 -1.50 10.65
CA VAL A 134 -29.26 -1.81 9.60
C VAL A 134 -30.43 -0.83 9.63
#